data_ff18b7667c9b06d3411ed53f019966e4
#
_entry.id   ff18b7667c9b06d3411ed53f019966e4
#
_cell.length_a   1.000
_cell.length_b   1.000
_cell.length_c   1.000
_cell.angle_alpha   90.00
_cell.angle_beta   90.00
_cell.angle_gamma   90.00
#
_symmetry.space_group_name_H-M   'P 1'
#
loop_
_entity.id
_entity.type
_entity.pdbx_description
1 polymer ?
#
loop_
_entity_poly.entity_id
_entity_poly.type
_entity_poly.pdbx_seq_one_letter_code
_entity_poly.pdbx_strand_id
1 'polypeptide(L)'
;MSIKIIGDSTMDLSKKVQDEVGIHCVPFSIEFGNDVKKDGSFPNEEMYQYNATHKDICRSSAVNVGEALKFFEEEGKDGDELLYFSISSKLSSGFQNASIAAEEFKNVSTFDSQSASLGIALQALKAKEMAEEGKSMKEILEVMEQYRHSTNVSLIVDDLTFMARGGRISKAAAIGAGLLKFHPILTVKDGSFSVLKKLMGKIQKLGAKYVDSILEGYDEIDYSLALVGYTSERDSTVDDIVNELKAKGFEKVVETKTNSTNAVHSGPNTYGVAYICSMKPGKYRFFLGQLSDQLNEKAAQKAIEKELIKYKQ
;
A
#
# COMPACT_ATOMS: atom_id res chain seq x y z
N MET A 1 -9.25 29.25 -0.73
CA MET A 1 -8.86 28.08 -1.52
C MET A 1 -8.93 26.91 -0.58
N SER A 2 -9.68 25.86 -0.93
CA SER A 2 -9.65 24.62 -0.18
C SER A 2 -8.54 23.70 -0.73
N ILE A 3 -8.14 22.70 0.05
CA ILE A 3 -7.18 21.69 -0.39
C ILE A 3 -7.98 20.43 -0.67
N LYS A 4 -7.95 19.96 -1.93
CA LYS A 4 -8.52 18.67 -2.33
C LYS A 4 -7.44 17.59 -2.28
N ILE A 5 -7.75 16.49 -1.61
CA ILE A 5 -6.91 15.29 -1.61
C ILE A 5 -7.38 14.37 -2.73
N ILE A 6 -6.46 14.03 -3.61
CA ILE A 6 -6.71 13.17 -4.78
C ILE A 6 -5.60 12.13 -4.90
N GLY A 7 -5.74 11.16 -5.79
CA GLY A 7 -4.67 10.20 -6.01
C GLY A 7 -4.94 9.23 -7.15
N ASP A 8 -4.25 8.12 -7.16
CA ASP A 8 -4.47 7.04 -8.13
C ASP A 8 -5.26 5.86 -7.53
N SER A 9 -5.82 5.03 -8.39
CA SER A 9 -6.68 3.91 -7.99
C SER A 9 -5.99 2.84 -7.16
N THR A 10 -4.65 2.87 -7.07
CA THR A 10 -3.90 1.88 -6.29
C THR A 10 -4.06 2.05 -4.78
N MET A 11 -4.71 3.13 -4.31
CA MET A 11 -5.07 3.27 -2.89
C MET A 11 -6.27 2.41 -2.47
N ASP A 12 -6.90 1.69 -3.40
CA ASP A 12 -7.98 0.71 -3.14
C ASP A 12 -9.21 1.29 -2.42
N LEU A 13 -9.50 2.57 -2.61
CA LEU A 13 -10.76 3.15 -2.20
C LEU A 13 -11.84 2.80 -3.23
N SER A 14 -12.88 2.09 -2.82
CA SER A 14 -14.04 1.85 -3.68
C SER A 14 -14.71 3.18 -4.07
N LYS A 15 -15.40 3.24 -5.22
CA LYS A 15 -16.09 4.45 -5.66
C LYS A 15 -17.02 5.01 -4.58
N LYS A 16 -17.73 4.14 -3.89
CA LYS A 16 -18.59 4.53 -2.77
C LYS A 16 -17.80 5.24 -1.67
N VAL A 17 -16.65 4.69 -1.25
CA VAL A 17 -15.81 5.31 -0.22
C VAL A 17 -15.21 6.62 -0.73
N GLN A 18 -14.75 6.67 -2.00
CA GLN A 18 -14.26 7.92 -2.61
C GLN A 18 -15.29 9.04 -2.51
N ASP A 19 -16.54 8.75 -2.84
CA ASP A 19 -17.64 9.72 -2.78
C ASP A 19 -17.99 10.13 -1.34
N GLU A 20 -17.94 9.18 -0.39
CA GLU A 20 -18.21 9.45 1.02
C GLU A 20 -17.13 10.31 1.69
N VAL A 21 -15.85 10.08 1.35
CA VAL A 21 -14.72 10.81 1.96
C VAL A 21 -14.25 12.00 1.13
N GLY A 22 -14.77 12.18 -0.10
CA GLY A 22 -14.37 13.26 -1.01
C GLY A 22 -12.91 13.16 -1.46
N ILE A 23 -12.41 11.94 -1.72
CA ILE A 23 -11.08 11.66 -2.30
C ILE A 23 -11.29 11.01 -3.65
N HIS A 24 -10.94 11.70 -4.73
CA HIS A 24 -11.07 11.17 -6.09
C HIS A 24 -9.78 10.51 -6.57
N CYS A 25 -9.93 9.44 -7.36
CA CYS A 25 -8.80 8.67 -7.87
C CYS A 25 -8.83 8.58 -9.39
N VAL A 26 -7.70 8.87 -10.04
CA VAL A 26 -7.50 8.55 -11.45
C VAL A 26 -7.20 7.05 -11.60
N PRO A 27 -7.91 6.32 -12.48
CA PRO A 27 -7.72 4.89 -12.60
C PRO A 27 -6.47 4.53 -13.40
N PHE A 28 -5.70 3.55 -12.90
CA PHE A 28 -4.74 2.80 -13.71
C PHE A 28 -5.46 2.02 -14.81
N SER A 29 -4.71 1.33 -15.65
CA SER A 29 -5.26 0.47 -16.69
C SER A 29 -4.78 -0.96 -16.50
N ILE A 30 -5.64 -1.91 -16.87
CA ILE A 30 -5.33 -3.35 -16.91
C ILE A 30 -5.44 -3.83 -18.34
N GLU A 31 -4.38 -4.44 -18.83
CA GLU A 31 -4.26 -4.99 -20.18
C GLU A 31 -4.66 -6.49 -20.17
N PHE A 32 -5.59 -6.86 -21.03
CA PHE A 32 -6.04 -8.22 -21.33
C PHE A 32 -5.61 -8.57 -22.74
N GLY A 33 -4.33 -8.87 -22.95
CA GLY A 33 -3.78 -8.97 -24.31
C GLY A 33 -3.87 -7.62 -25.04
N ASN A 34 -4.73 -7.53 -26.06
CA ASN A 34 -4.95 -6.29 -26.82
C ASN A 34 -6.08 -5.42 -26.27
N ASP A 35 -6.85 -5.89 -25.32
CA ASP A 35 -7.93 -5.12 -24.69
C ASP A 35 -7.41 -4.42 -23.44
N VAL A 36 -7.89 -3.19 -23.19
CA VAL A 36 -7.48 -2.36 -22.06
C VAL A 36 -8.69 -1.89 -21.30
N LYS A 37 -8.75 -2.17 -20.01
CA LYS A 37 -9.84 -1.77 -19.11
C LYS A 37 -9.30 -0.87 -18.01
N LYS A 38 -10.15 0.05 -17.54
CA LYS A 38 -9.78 0.90 -16.39
C LYS A 38 -9.94 0.12 -15.08
N ASP A 39 -9.00 0.34 -14.19
CA ASP A 39 -8.99 -0.21 -12.82
C ASP A 39 -10.29 0.14 -12.09
N GLY A 40 -10.89 -0.85 -11.43
CA GLY A 40 -12.18 -0.70 -10.75
C GLY A 40 -13.42 -0.76 -11.67
N SER A 41 -13.28 -0.91 -13.01
CA SER A 41 -14.40 -1.00 -13.93
C SER A 41 -14.94 -2.42 -14.17
N PHE A 42 -14.29 -3.42 -13.61
CA PHE A 42 -14.61 -4.85 -13.75
C PHE A 42 -14.21 -5.63 -12.48
N PRO A 43 -14.80 -6.81 -12.23
CA PRO A 43 -14.46 -7.63 -11.08
C PRO A 43 -13.09 -8.32 -11.27
N ASN A 44 -12.31 -8.46 -10.20
CA ASN A 44 -10.98 -9.10 -10.24
C ASN A 44 -11.02 -10.55 -10.77
N GLU A 45 -12.14 -11.24 -10.57
CA GLU A 45 -12.39 -12.62 -11.04
C GLU A 45 -12.27 -12.74 -12.55
N GLU A 46 -12.67 -11.72 -13.31
CA GLU A 46 -12.52 -11.71 -14.76
C GLU A 46 -11.03 -11.78 -15.17
N MET A 47 -10.19 -11.03 -14.49
CA MET A 47 -8.74 -11.05 -14.71
C MET A 47 -8.12 -12.40 -14.32
N TYR A 48 -8.55 -13.01 -13.22
CA TYR A 48 -8.06 -14.31 -12.81
C TYR A 48 -8.49 -15.41 -13.78
N GLN A 49 -9.71 -15.36 -14.31
CA GLN A 49 -10.19 -16.28 -15.36
C GLN A 49 -9.41 -16.12 -16.65
N TYR A 50 -9.12 -14.87 -17.06
CA TYR A 50 -8.28 -14.60 -18.22
C TYR A 50 -6.90 -15.23 -18.05
N ASN A 51 -6.23 -14.99 -16.92
CA ASN A 51 -4.91 -15.51 -16.61
C ASN A 51 -4.86 -17.06 -16.55
N ALA A 52 -5.97 -17.70 -16.19
CA ALA A 52 -6.08 -19.16 -16.15
C ALA A 52 -6.24 -19.81 -17.53
N THR A 53 -6.75 -19.06 -18.51
CA THR A 53 -7.11 -19.58 -19.85
C THR A 53 -6.21 -19.09 -20.98
N HIS A 54 -5.41 -18.05 -20.75
CA HIS A 54 -4.54 -17.43 -21.74
C HIS A 54 -3.06 -17.57 -21.35
N LYS A 55 -2.18 -17.64 -22.36
CA LYS A 55 -0.72 -17.64 -22.15
C LYS A 55 -0.20 -16.28 -21.72
N ASP A 56 -0.77 -15.22 -22.29
CA ASP A 56 -0.47 -13.83 -21.94
C ASP A 56 -1.31 -13.45 -20.72
N ILE A 57 -0.64 -13.13 -19.63
CA ILE A 57 -1.29 -12.72 -18.39
C ILE A 57 -1.63 -11.23 -18.43
N CYS A 58 -2.67 -10.85 -17.69
CA CYS A 58 -3.00 -9.43 -17.47
C CYS A 58 -1.82 -8.66 -16.87
N ARG A 59 -1.71 -7.39 -17.28
CA ARG A 59 -0.67 -6.47 -16.78
C ARG A 59 -1.31 -5.14 -16.39
N SER A 60 -0.71 -4.44 -15.44
CA SER A 60 -1.12 -3.08 -15.10
C SER A 60 -0.25 -2.05 -15.82
N SER A 61 -0.88 -0.95 -16.23
CA SER A 61 -0.22 0.24 -16.76
C SER A 61 -0.54 1.43 -15.89
N ALA A 62 0.50 2.17 -15.48
CA ALA A 62 0.35 3.37 -14.68
C ALA A 62 -0.39 4.47 -15.45
N VAL A 63 -1.03 5.38 -14.74
CA VAL A 63 -1.52 6.65 -15.26
C VAL A 63 -0.38 7.34 -16.02
N ASN A 64 -0.59 7.68 -17.29
CA ASN A 64 0.38 8.42 -18.08
C ASN A 64 0.25 9.93 -17.85
N VAL A 65 1.25 10.70 -18.33
CA VAL A 65 1.29 12.17 -18.14
C VAL A 65 0.04 12.83 -18.69
N GLY A 66 -0.47 12.43 -19.87
CA GLY A 66 -1.66 13.02 -20.48
C GLY A 66 -2.95 12.72 -19.69
N GLU A 67 -3.07 11.55 -19.07
CA GLU A 67 -4.19 11.22 -18.20
C GLU A 67 -4.11 12.00 -16.89
N ALA A 68 -2.92 12.17 -16.32
CA ALA A 68 -2.71 12.96 -15.10
C ALA A 68 -3.03 14.46 -15.36
N LEU A 69 -2.59 15.03 -16.49
CA LEU A 69 -2.91 16.41 -16.88
C LEU A 69 -4.42 16.63 -16.90
N LYS A 70 -5.16 15.78 -17.60
CA LYS A 70 -6.63 15.88 -17.68
C LYS A 70 -7.28 15.78 -16.31
N PHE A 71 -6.80 14.87 -15.48
CA PHE A 71 -7.34 14.67 -14.13
C PHE A 71 -7.10 15.90 -13.25
N PHE A 72 -5.90 16.48 -13.27
CA PHE A 72 -5.59 17.69 -12.53
C PHE A 72 -6.39 18.91 -13.03
N GLU A 73 -6.57 19.04 -14.33
CA GLU A 73 -7.42 20.08 -14.91
C GLU A 73 -8.88 19.95 -14.45
N GLU A 74 -9.42 18.71 -14.43
CA GLU A 74 -10.78 18.45 -13.99
C GLU A 74 -11.00 18.72 -12.50
N GLU A 75 -10.10 18.23 -11.64
CA GLU A 75 -10.20 18.39 -10.19
C GLU A 75 -9.90 19.82 -9.72
N GLY A 76 -9.05 20.56 -10.46
CA GLY A 76 -8.63 21.92 -10.12
C GLY A 76 -9.54 23.03 -10.66
N LYS A 77 -10.67 22.71 -11.33
CA LYS A 77 -11.57 23.72 -11.98
C LYS A 77 -12.07 24.82 -11.05
N ASP A 78 -12.26 24.51 -9.77
CA ASP A 78 -12.77 25.44 -8.76
C ASP A 78 -11.68 26.34 -8.16
N GLY A 79 -10.44 26.20 -8.63
CA GLY A 79 -9.29 26.95 -8.15
C GLY A 79 -8.74 26.46 -6.81
N ASP A 80 -9.06 25.22 -6.42
CA ASP A 80 -8.54 24.58 -5.22
C ASP A 80 -7.08 24.15 -5.40
N GLU A 81 -6.35 24.05 -4.30
CA GLU A 81 -5.06 23.37 -4.28
C GLU A 81 -5.28 21.86 -4.28
N LEU A 82 -4.49 21.14 -5.07
CA LEU A 82 -4.58 19.68 -5.17
C LEU A 82 -3.36 19.03 -4.52
N LEU A 83 -3.59 18.02 -3.68
CA LEU A 83 -2.54 17.12 -3.17
C LEU A 83 -2.78 15.71 -3.68
N TYR A 84 -1.93 15.28 -4.61
CA TYR A 84 -2.02 13.98 -5.27
C TYR A 84 -1.15 12.93 -4.58
N PHE A 85 -1.77 11.88 -4.07
CA PHE A 85 -1.11 10.71 -3.50
C PHE A 85 -0.92 9.62 -4.55
N SER A 86 0.31 9.15 -4.71
CA SER A 86 0.63 8.05 -5.62
C SER A 86 1.20 6.84 -4.89
N ILE A 87 1.03 5.67 -5.51
CA ILE A 87 1.79 4.46 -5.13
C ILE A 87 3.29 4.77 -5.16
N SER A 88 4.05 4.06 -4.34
CA SER A 88 5.51 4.20 -4.26
C SER A 88 6.17 4.29 -5.64
N SER A 89 7.03 5.28 -5.80
CA SER A 89 7.88 5.47 -7.00
C SER A 89 8.79 4.28 -7.30
N LYS A 90 9.05 3.41 -6.30
CA LYS A 90 9.82 2.16 -6.48
C LYS A 90 8.97 1.00 -7.02
N LEU A 91 7.65 1.12 -6.98
CA LEU A 91 6.72 0.09 -7.44
C LEU A 91 6.10 0.41 -8.80
N SER A 92 6.03 1.69 -9.17
CA SER A 92 5.36 2.16 -10.39
C SER A 92 5.94 3.48 -10.87
N SER A 93 5.81 3.77 -12.18
CA SER A 93 6.10 5.08 -12.76
C SER A 93 4.99 6.11 -12.50
N GLY A 94 3.89 5.75 -11.85
CA GLY A 94 2.74 6.63 -11.63
C GLY A 94 3.10 7.94 -10.95
N PHE A 95 3.92 7.88 -9.89
CA PHE A 95 4.41 9.09 -9.21
C PHE A 95 5.19 10.01 -10.15
N GLN A 96 6.14 9.48 -10.92
CA GLN A 96 6.94 10.28 -11.84
C GLN A 96 6.07 10.92 -12.93
N ASN A 97 5.13 10.16 -13.50
CA ASN A 97 4.21 10.68 -14.53
C ASN A 97 3.33 11.81 -13.98
N ALA A 98 2.78 11.62 -12.76
CA ALA A 98 1.99 12.64 -12.09
C ALA A 98 2.81 13.87 -11.73
N SER A 99 4.07 13.70 -11.29
CA SER A 99 4.96 14.82 -10.98
C SER A 99 5.29 15.66 -12.22
N ILE A 100 5.56 15.03 -13.37
CA ILE A 100 5.76 15.73 -14.65
C ILE A 100 4.48 16.51 -15.04
N ALA A 101 3.31 15.89 -14.91
CA ALA A 101 2.05 16.58 -15.21
C ALA A 101 1.80 17.77 -14.26
N ALA A 102 2.18 17.65 -12.98
CA ALA A 102 1.98 18.71 -12.00
C ALA A 102 2.82 19.97 -12.27
N GLU A 103 3.93 19.87 -13.01
CA GLU A 103 4.77 21.03 -13.39
C GLU A 103 3.99 22.07 -14.23
N GLU A 104 2.90 21.66 -14.91
CA GLU A 104 2.04 22.55 -15.69
C GLU A 104 1.04 23.34 -14.81
N PHE A 105 0.95 23.05 -13.51
CA PHE A 105 -0.01 23.65 -12.58
C PHE A 105 0.67 24.29 -11.38
N LYS A 106 0.22 25.48 -11.01
CA LYS A 106 0.74 26.20 -9.82
C LYS A 106 0.13 25.73 -8.50
N ASN A 107 -0.98 25.02 -8.58
CA ASN A 107 -1.81 24.60 -7.45
C ASN A 107 -1.86 23.09 -7.25
N VAL A 108 -0.97 22.32 -7.89
CA VAL A 108 -0.88 20.86 -7.75
C VAL A 108 0.41 20.49 -7.07
N SER A 109 0.32 19.73 -5.98
CA SER A 109 1.43 19.09 -5.30
C SER A 109 1.29 17.57 -5.39
N THR A 110 2.40 16.85 -5.58
CA THR A 110 2.43 15.39 -5.62
C THR A 110 3.17 14.84 -4.41
N PHE A 111 2.72 13.71 -3.90
CA PHE A 111 3.31 13.04 -2.74
C PHE A 111 3.59 11.57 -3.07
N ASP A 112 4.87 11.16 -3.00
CA ASP A 112 5.27 9.75 -3.05
C ASP A 112 4.95 9.09 -1.71
N SER A 113 3.91 8.28 -1.68
CA SER A 113 3.51 7.60 -0.45
C SER A 113 4.58 6.66 0.11
N GLN A 114 5.52 6.20 -0.73
CA GLN A 114 6.42 5.08 -0.43
C GLN A 114 5.67 3.88 0.16
N SER A 115 4.43 3.73 -0.22
CA SER A 115 3.51 2.69 0.24
C SER A 115 2.75 2.08 -0.93
N ALA A 116 1.82 1.18 -0.64
CA ALA A 116 0.94 0.54 -1.61
C ALA A 116 -0.44 0.33 -0.99
N SER A 117 -1.49 0.25 -1.85
CA SER A 117 -2.83 -0.14 -1.44
C SER A 117 -3.35 0.69 -0.25
N LEU A 118 -3.84 0.04 0.78
CA LEU A 118 -4.41 0.64 2.00
C LEU A 118 -3.46 1.58 2.75
N GLY A 119 -2.14 1.41 2.58
CA GLY A 119 -1.19 2.33 3.18
C GLY A 119 -1.25 3.72 2.55
N ILE A 120 -1.52 3.82 1.25
CA ILE A 120 -1.76 5.09 0.57
C ILE A 120 -3.07 5.71 1.08
N ALA A 121 -4.13 4.89 1.20
CA ALA A 121 -5.42 5.33 1.70
C ALA A 121 -5.32 5.93 3.11
N LEU A 122 -4.59 5.31 4.05
CA LEU A 122 -4.37 5.86 5.40
C LEU A 122 -3.70 7.25 5.35
N GLN A 123 -2.69 7.42 4.49
CA GLN A 123 -2.01 8.70 4.33
C GLN A 123 -2.94 9.76 3.72
N ALA A 124 -3.69 9.41 2.69
CA ALA A 124 -4.65 10.31 2.04
C ALA A 124 -5.78 10.73 3.00
N LEU A 125 -6.30 9.80 3.81
CA LEU A 125 -7.32 10.09 4.83
C LEU A 125 -6.77 11.05 5.90
N LYS A 126 -5.53 10.87 6.36
CA LYS A 126 -4.91 11.80 7.32
C LYS A 126 -4.69 13.19 6.72
N ALA A 127 -4.22 13.27 5.48
CA ALA A 127 -4.09 14.54 4.80
C ALA A 127 -5.45 15.25 4.61
N LYS A 128 -6.51 14.49 4.33
CA LYS A 128 -7.87 14.99 4.22
C LYS A 128 -8.37 15.58 5.54
N GLU A 129 -8.19 14.86 6.64
CA GLU A 129 -8.49 15.35 7.99
C GLU A 129 -7.81 16.70 8.26
N MET A 130 -6.51 16.80 8.00
CA MET A 130 -5.75 18.04 8.18
C MET A 130 -6.22 19.18 7.28
N ALA A 131 -6.60 18.88 6.03
CA ALA A 131 -7.16 19.89 5.13
C ALA A 131 -8.51 20.41 5.63
N GLU A 132 -9.36 19.54 6.19
CA GLU A 132 -10.64 19.91 6.82
C GLU A 132 -10.44 20.72 8.13
N GLU A 133 -9.35 20.50 8.86
CA GLU A 133 -8.92 21.31 9.98
C GLU A 133 -8.35 22.69 9.56
N GLY A 134 -8.26 22.96 8.26
CA GLY A 134 -7.75 24.23 7.72
C GLY A 134 -6.24 24.36 7.72
N LYS A 135 -5.49 23.27 7.78
CA LYS A 135 -4.03 23.28 7.63
C LYS A 135 -3.64 23.66 6.20
N SER A 136 -2.54 24.40 6.09
CA SER A 136 -1.95 24.74 4.79
C SER A 136 -1.31 23.52 4.11
N MET A 137 -1.14 23.58 2.79
CA MET A 137 -0.44 22.55 2.01
C MET A 137 0.95 22.24 2.60
N LYS A 138 1.68 23.25 3.00
CA LYS A 138 3.01 23.10 3.61
C LYS A 138 2.96 22.30 4.92
N GLU A 139 2.03 22.64 5.83
CA GLU A 139 1.87 21.92 7.10
C GLU A 139 1.46 20.47 6.88
N ILE A 140 0.57 20.20 5.89
CA ILE A 140 0.16 18.86 5.54
C ILE A 140 1.37 18.06 5.04
N LEU A 141 2.14 18.59 4.10
CA LEU A 141 3.29 17.89 3.55
C LEU A 141 4.36 17.61 4.60
N GLU A 142 4.64 18.55 5.51
CA GLU A 142 5.59 18.35 6.61
C GLU A 142 5.17 17.20 7.54
N VAL A 143 3.88 17.07 7.84
CA VAL A 143 3.36 15.98 8.66
C VAL A 143 3.38 14.67 7.86
N MET A 144 3.00 14.68 6.57
CA MET A 144 2.96 13.50 5.74
C MET A 144 4.35 12.87 5.55
N GLU A 145 5.43 13.65 5.54
CA GLU A 145 6.79 13.11 5.50
C GLU A 145 7.10 12.21 6.70
N GLN A 146 6.59 12.54 7.89
CA GLN A 146 6.76 11.71 9.09
C GLN A 146 5.73 10.57 9.13
N TYR A 147 4.47 10.87 8.77
CA TYR A 147 3.37 9.91 8.78
C TYR A 147 3.60 8.74 7.83
N ARG A 148 4.27 8.98 6.70
CA ARG A 148 4.71 7.96 5.74
C ARG A 148 5.54 6.86 6.40
N HIS A 149 6.45 7.22 7.33
CA HIS A 149 7.30 6.26 8.05
C HIS A 149 6.55 5.49 9.15
N SER A 150 5.45 6.04 9.63
CA SER A 150 4.58 5.40 10.62
C SER A 150 3.48 4.53 9.99
N THR A 151 3.30 4.63 8.67
CA THR A 151 2.30 3.83 7.95
C THR A 151 2.79 2.41 7.76
N ASN A 152 2.16 1.45 8.44
CA ASN A 152 2.41 0.02 8.23
C ASN A 152 1.36 -0.53 7.25
N VAL A 153 1.83 -1.20 6.21
CA VAL A 153 1.00 -2.00 5.32
C VAL A 153 1.64 -3.35 5.10
N SER A 154 0.85 -4.37 5.23
CA SER A 154 1.27 -5.75 5.02
C SER A 154 0.22 -6.52 4.24
N LEU A 155 0.63 -7.62 3.62
CA LEU A 155 -0.27 -8.56 2.97
C LEU A 155 0.21 -9.99 3.15
N ILE A 156 -0.71 -10.91 3.37
CA ILE A 156 -0.46 -12.34 3.28
C ILE A 156 -0.95 -12.82 1.92
N VAL A 157 -0.07 -13.49 1.17
CA VAL A 157 -0.36 -13.94 -0.21
C VAL A 157 -0.44 -15.46 -0.28
N ASP A 158 -1.34 -15.95 -1.13
CA ASP A 158 -1.47 -17.38 -1.39
C ASP A 158 -0.34 -17.87 -2.33
N ASP A 159 -0.03 -17.08 -3.36
CA ASP A 159 0.99 -17.41 -4.37
C ASP A 159 1.86 -16.20 -4.73
N LEU A 160 3.15 -16.26 -4.38
CA LEU A 160 4.14 -15.23 -4.73
C LEU A 160 4.47 -15.13 -6.22
N THR A 161 4.02 -16.08 -7.04
CA THR A 161 4.34 -16.06 -8.49
C THR A 161 3.75 -14.83 -9.17
N PHE A 162 2.61 -14.33 -8.71
CA PHE A 162 2.00 -13.08 -9.21
C PHE A 162 2.92 -11.87 -8.97
N MET A 163 3.41 -11.71 -7.75
CA MET A 163 4.34 -10.62 -7.39
C MET A 163 5.66 -10.71 -8.17
N ALA A 164 6.19 -11.92 -8.35
CA ALA A 164 7.43 -12.15 -9.08
C ALA A 164 7.28 -11.93 -10.59
N ARG A 165 6.16 -12.35 -11.19
CA ARG A 165 5.83 -12.10 -12.60
C ARG A 165 5.66 -10.60 -12.85
N GLY A 166 5.02 -9.91 -11.93
CA GLY A 166 4.87 -8.46 -11.96
C GLY A 166 6.17 -7.69 -11.72
N GLY A 167 7.24 -8.34 -11.26
CA GLY A 167 8.52 -7.69 -10.94
C GLY A 167 8.50 -6.84 -9.65
N ARG A 168 7.48 -6.96 -8.81
CA ARG A 168 7.35 -6.20 -7.54
C ARG A 168 8.03 -6.89 -6.36
N ILE A 169 8.48 -8.13 -6.58
CA ILE A 169 9.39 -8.85 -5.67
C ILE A 169 10.46 -9.57 -6.49
N SER A 170 11.63 -9.78 -5.93
CA SER A 170 12.70 -10.48 -6.64
C SER A 170 12.33 -11.96 -6.86
N LYS A 171 12.75 -12.53 -8.01
CA LYS A 171 12.55 -13.96 -8.29
C LYS A 171 13.19 -14.85 -7.22
N ALA A 172 14.31 -14.44 -6.65
CA ALA A 172 14.98 -15.17 -5.58
C ALA A 172 14.13 -15.25 -4.29
N ALA A 173 13.42 -14.17 -3.93
CA ALA A 173 12.50 -14.18 -2.81
C ALA A 173 11.28 -15.11 -3.07
N ALA A 174 10.81 -15.21 -4.32
CA ALA A 174 9.71 -16.10 -4.72
C ALA A 174 10.11 -17.58 -4.71
N ILE A 175 11.33 -17.94 -5.13
CA ILE A 175 11.80 -19.33 -5.16
C ILE A 175 11.81 -19.97 -3.77
N GLY A 176 12.13 -19.23 -2.74
CA GLY A 176 12.09 -19.71 -1.34
C GLY A 176 10.68 -19.97 -0.79
N ALA A 177 9.63 -19.51 -1.48
CA ALA A 177 8.23 -19.67 -1.07
C ALA A 177 7.49 -20.81 -1.84
N GLY A 178 8.05 -21.29 -2.94
CA GLY A 178 7.44 -22.36 -3.79
C GLY A 178 7.40 -23.76 -3.16
N LEU A 179 7.74 -23.93 -1.89
CA LEU A 179 7.55 -25.16 -1.15
C LEU A 179 6.13 -25.16 -0.56
N LEU A 180 5.32 -26.09 -1.01
CA LEU A 180 3.95 -26.40 -0.60
C LEU A 180 3.61 -25.97 0.83
N LYS A 181 2.59 -25.12 0.98
CA LYS A 181 1.93 -24.71 2.24
C LYS A 181 2.55 -23.53 3.02
N PHE A 182 3.44 -22.74 2.43
CA PHE A 182 3.89 -21.51 3.07
C PHE A 182 3.22 -20.29 2.43
N HIS A 183 2.64 -19.46 3.27
CA HIS A 183 2.05 -18.17 2.86
C HIS A 183 2.93 -17.04 3.43
N PRO A 184 3.67 -16.33 2.57
CA PRO A 184 4.50 -15.23 3.03
C PRO A 184 3.65 -14.03 3.40
N ILE A 185 4.04 -13.39 4.50
CA ILE A 185 3.61 -12.05 4.85
C ILE A 185 4.62 -11.09 4.24
N LEU A 186 4.14 -10.19 3.40
CA LEU A 186 4.92 -9.10 2.82
C LEU A 186 4.59 -7.81 3.55
N THR A 187 5.56 -6.91 3.64
CA THR A 187 5.37 -5.53 4.08
C THR A 187 6.07 -4.58 3.11
N VAL A 188 5.64 -3.34 3.06
CA VAL A 188 6.34 -2.29 2.32
C VAL A 188 7.35 -1.65 3.25
N LYS A 189 8.61 -1.69 2.86
CA LYS A 189 9.71 -1.05 3.56
C LYS A 189 10.48 -0.17 2.58
N ASP A 190 10.68 1.08 2.94
CA ASP A 190 11.35 2.07 2.08
C ASP A 190 10.79 2.07 0.64
N GLY A 191 9.47 1.97 0.51
CA GLY A 191 8.76 1.98 -0.76
C GLY A 191 8.81 0.68 -1.57
N SER A 192 9.38 -0.41 -1.05
CA SER A 192 9.51 -1.70 -1.76
C SER A 192 8.96 -2.84 -0.92
N PHE A 193 8.42 -3.89 -1.59
CA PHE A 193 7.97 -5.08 -0.88
C PHE A 193 9.15 -5.90 -0.35
N SER A 194 9.02 -6.36 0.89
CA SER A 194 9.94 -7.29 1.55
C SER A 194 9.16 -8.39 2.29
N VAL A 195 9.78 -9.56 2.45
CA VAL A 195 9.18 -10.66 3.23
C VAL A 195 9.39 -10.39 4.71
N LEU A 196 8.29 -10.25 5.46
CA LEU A 196 8.31 -10.08 6.91
C LEU A 196 8.40 -11.43 7.63
N LYS A 197 7.51 -12.36 7.28
CA LYS A 197 7.37 -13.68 7.93
C LYS A 197 6.77 -14.68 6.94
N LYS A 198 6.86 -15.97 7.24
CA LYS A 198 6.20 -17.03 6.47
C LYS A 198 5.31 -17.82 7.41
N LEU A 199 4.03 -17.95 7.08
CA LEU A 199 3.08 -18.78 7.82
C LEU A 199 2.87 -20.10 7.10
N MET A 200 2.62 -21.18 7.86
CA MET A 200 2.35 -22.50 7.33
C MET A 200 0.90 -22.88 7.62
N GLY A 201 0.21 -23.44 6.63
CA GLY A 201 -1.15 -23.91 6.78
C GLY A 201 -2.01 -23.67 5.54
N LYS A 202 -3.32 -23.74 5.71
CA LYS A 202 -4.29 -23.30 4.69
C LYS A 202 -4.54 -21.82 4.90
N ILE A 203 -4.44 -21.00 3.86
CA ILE A 203 -4.56 -19.53 3.96
C ILE A 203 -5.86 -19.12 4.64
N GLN A 204 -6.97 -19.85 4.38
CA GLN A 204 -8.28 -19.63 4.99
C GLN A 204 -8.33 -19.84 6.52
N LYS A 205 -7.24 -20.30 7.14
CA LYS A 205 -7.12 -20.52 8.58
C LYS A 205 -6.01 -19.69 9.21
N LEU A 206 -5.46 -18.75 8.47
CA LEU A 206 -4.31 -17.98 8.91
C LEU A 206 -4.65 -16.53 9.29
N GLY A 207 -5.92 -16.11 9.21
CA GLY A 207 -6.32 -14.72 9.43
C GLY A 207 -5.86 -14.16 10.78
N ALA A 208 -6.24 -14.80 11.90
CA ALA A 208 -5.83 -14.37 13.24
C ALA A 208 -4.29 -14.41 13.41
N LYS A 209 -3.64 -15.48 12.94
CA LYS A 209 -2.19 -15.63 13.02
C LYS A 209 -1.41 -14.60 12.19
N TYR A 210 -2.00 -14.17 11.09
CA TYR A 210 -1.50 -13.07 10.28
C TYR A 210 -1.54 -11.76 11.06
N VAL A 211 -2.67 -11.43 11.71
CA VAL A 211 -2.81 -10.24 12.55
C VAL A 211 -1.78 -10.25 13.69
N ASP A 212 -1.68 -11.35 14.44
CA ASP A 212 -0.66 -11.49 15.49
C ASP A 212 0.74 -11.20 14.96
N SER A 213 1.06 -11.74 13.78
CA SER A 213 2.40 -11.61 13.19
C SER A 213 2.75 -10.20 12.74
N ILE A 214 1.77 -9.41 12.30
CA ILE A 214 2.02 -8.05 11.82
C ILE A 214 2.03 -7.02 12.96
N LEU A 215 1.39 -7.31 14.09
CA LEU A 215 1.41 -6.44 15.27
C LEU A 215 2.62 -6.75 16.17
N GLU A 216 3.22 -7.93 16.04
CA GLU A 216 4.41 -8.32 16.81
C GLU A 216 5.59 -7.39 16.52
N GLY A 217 6.16 -6.82 17.56
CA GLY A 217 7.37 -5.99 17.42
C GLY A 217 7.13 -4.49 17.37
N TYR A 218 5.90 -4.03 17.34
CA TYR A 218 5.54 -2.63 17.43
C TYR A 218 5.04 -2.27 18.84
N ASP A 219 5.54 -1.17 19.41
CA ASP A 219 5.20 -0.75 20.78
C ASP A 219 4.18 0.39 20.83
N GLU A 220 4.10 1.19 19.78
CA GLU A 220 3.21 2.35 19.69
C GLU A 220 2.30 2.18 18.47
N ILE A 221 1.24 1.40 18.64
CA ILE A 221 0.22 1.20 17.62
C ILE A 221 -0.91 2.19 17.87
N ASP A 222 -1.30 2.92 16.83
CA ASP A 222 -2.54 3.67 16.83
C ASP A 222 -3.71 2.72 16.57
N TYR A 223 -4.47 2.43 17.61
CA TYR A 223 -5.61 1.53 17.56
C TYR A 223 -6.91 2.20 17.08
N SER A 224 -6.89 3.48 16.69
CA SER A 224 -8.08 4.18 16.24
C SER A 224 -8.65 3.62 14.93
N LEU A 225 -7.79 3.17 14.02
CA LEU A 225 -8.20 2.70 12.70
C LEU A 225 -7.27 1.61 12.15
N ALA A 226 -7.87 0.53 11.65
CA ALA A 226 -7.23 -0.42 10.75
C ALA A 226 -8.03 -0.55 9.45
N LEU A 227 -7.34 -0.67 8.32
CA LEU A 227 -7.94 -0.99 7.03
C LEU A 227 -7.64 -2.44 6.68
N VAL A 228 -8.63 -3.17 6.18
CA VAL A 228 -8.52 -4.57 5.74
C VAL A 228 -8.88 -4.65 4.26
N GLY A 229 -7.97 -5.21 3.45
CA GLY A 229 -8.16 -5.41 2.02
C GLY A 229 -8.17 -6.90 1.65
N TYR A 230 -8.91 -7.25 0.60
CA TYR A 230 -8.93 -8.60 0.05
C TYR A 230 -9.12 -8.57 -1.47
N THR A 231 -8.52 -9.52 -2.18
CA THR A 231 -8.45 -9.51 -3.66
C THR A 231 -9.51 -10.36 -4.34
N SER A 232 -10.07 -11.36 -3.65
CA SER A 232 -11.12 -12.26 -4.16
C SER A 232 -12.47 -11.89 -3.54
N GLU A 233 -13.48 -12.77 -3.66
CA GLU A 233 -14.72 -12.60 -2.90
C GLU A 233 -14.45 -12.67 -1.40
N ARG A 234 -15.24 -11.90 -0.64
CA ARG A 234 -15.14 -11.86 0.82
C ARG A 234 -15.46 -13.23 1.42
N ASP A 235 -14.57 -13.74 2.25
CA ASP A 235 -14.71 -15.06 2.89
C ASP A 235 -14.48 -14.96 4.41
N SER A 236 -14.55 -16.12 5.10
CA SER A 236 -14.35 -16.21 6.55
C SER A 236 -12.95 -15.78 7.01
N THR A 237 -11.96 -15.73 6.13
CA THR A 237 -10.61 -15.25 6.47
C THR A 237 -10.64 -13.75 6.79
N VAL A 238 -11.47 -13.01 6.06
CA VAL A 238 -11.69 -11.58 6.35
C VAL A 238 -12.36 -11.42 7.73
N ASP A 239 -13.35 -12.28 8.07
CA ASP A 239 -13.96 -12.27 9.41
C ASP A 239 -12.92 -12.55 10.50
N ASP A 240 -12.05 -13.54 10.30
CA ASP A 240 -10.98 -13.87 11.26
C ASP A 240 -10.02 -12.69 11.45
N ILE A 241 -9.62 -12.01 10.38
CA ILE A 241 -8.75 -10.83 10.43
C ILE A 241 -9.43 -9.68 11.19
N VAL A 242 -10.67 -9.36 10.82
CA VAL A 242 -11.43 -8.25 11.44
C VAL A 242 -11.69 -8.52 12.92
N ASN A 243 -12.08 -9.74 13.28
CA ASN A 243 -12.35 -10.11 14.67
C ASN A 243 -11.07 -10.05 15.51
N GLU A 244 -9.93 -10.53 14.97
CA GLU A 244 -8.67 -10.48 15.68
C GLU A 244 -8.17 -9.03 15.85
N LEU A 245 -8.27 -8.16 14.83
CA LEU A 245 -7.95 -6.73 14.97
C LEU A 245 -8.78 -6.07 16.07
N LYS A 246 -10.10 -6.34 16.12
CA LYS A 246 -10.97 -5.84 17.19
C LYS A 246 -10.57 -6.39 18.56
N ALA A 247 -10.22 -7.67 18.65
CA ALA A 247 -9.74 -8.30 19.89
C ALA A 247 -8.41 -7.71 20.38
N LYS A 248 -7.56 -7.23 19.45
CA LYS A 248 -6.31 -6.49 19.77
C LYS A 248 -6.56 -5.03 20.19
N GLY A 249 -7.78 -4.52 20.08
CA GLY A 249 -8.16 -3.20 20.56
C GLY A 249 -8.37 -2.14 19.48
N PHE A 250 -8.37 -2.50 18.19
CA PHE A 250 -8.71 -1.53 17.14
C PHE A 250 -10.18 -1.09 17.29
N GLU A 251 -10.37 0.23 17.44
CA GLU A 251 -11.68 0.85 17.62
C GLU A 251 -12.52 0.79 16.35
N LYS A 252 -11.89 1.05 15.21
CA LYS A 252 -12.50 1.02 13.89
C LYS A 252 -11.71 0.12 12.95
N VAL A 253 -12.42 -0.83 12.33
CA VAL A 253 -11.87 -1.70 11.28
C VAL A 253 -12.74 -1.53 10.04
N VAL A 254 -12.14 -1.08 8.93
CA VAL A 254 -12.83 -0.83 7.66
C VAL A 254 -12.33 -1.81 6.62
N GLU A 255 -13.26 -2.47 5.94
CA GLU A 255 -13.00 -3.47 4.92
C GLU A 255 -13.17 -2.87 3.52
N THR A 256 -12.34 -3.29 2.57
CA THR A 256 -12.47 -2.97 1.15
C THR A 256 -12.01 -4.13 0.26
N LYS A 257 -12.72 -4.37 -0.85
CA LYS A 257 -12.18 -5.19 -1.93
C LYS A 257 -11.14 -4.38 -2.69
N THR A 258 -9.95 -4.93 -2.88
CA THR A 258 -8.88 -4.22 -3.59
C THR A 258 -9.19 -4.09 -5.08
N ASN A 259 -8.71 -3.03 -5.69
CA ASN A 259 -8.82 -2.81 -7.12
C ASN A 259 -7.92 -3.75 -7.92
N SER A 260 -8.18 -3.86 -9.22
CA SER A 260 -7.53 -4.83 -10.11
C SER A 260 -6.02 -4.58 -10.27
N THR A 261 -5.56 -3.33 -10.13
CA THR A 261 -4.12 -3.00 -10.21
C THR A 261 -3.31 -3.67 -9.11
N ASN A 262 -3.78 -3.67 -7.87
CA ASN A 262 -3.10 -4.39 -6.79
C ASN A 262 -3.35 -5.90 -6.90
N ALA A 263 -4.56 -6.30 -7.29
CA ALA A 263 -4.94 -7.70 -7.42
C ALA A 263 -4.16 -8.45 -8.53
N VAL A 264 -3.82 -7.81 -9.66
CA VAL A 264 -3.03 -8.43 -10.74
C VAL A 264 -1.62 -8.82 -10.29
N HIS A 265 -1.07 -8.05 -9.34
CA HIS A 265 0.26 -8.31 -8.79
C HIS A 265 0.25 -9.24 -7.58
N SER A 266 -0.76 -9.15 -6.71
CA SER A 266 -0.82 -9.95 -5.49
C SER A 266 -1.51 -11.31 -5.66
N GLY A 267 -2.35 -11.46 -6.70
CA GLY A 267 -3.08 -12.69 -7.00
C GLY A 267 -4.36 -12.87 -6.15
N PRO A 268 -5.12 -13.93 -6.43
CA PRO A 268 -6.31 -14.27 -5.65
C PRO A 268 -5.94 -14.70 -4.23
N ASN A 269 -6.93 -14.68 -3.32
CA ASN A 269 -6.79 -15.07 -1.91
C ASN A 269 -5.65 -14.31 -1.19
N THR A 270 -5.47 -13.04 -1.54
CA THR A 270 -4.54 -12.15 -0.84
C THR A 270 -5.34 -11.27 0.12
N TYR A 271 -4.84 -11.15 1.34
CA TYR A 271 -5.44 -10.31 2.39
C TYR A 271 -4.40 -9.31 2.89
N GLY A 272 -4.82 -8.07 3.03
CA GLY A 272 -3.95 -6.97 3.47
C GLY A 272 -4.48 -6.28 4.71
N VAL A 273 -3.59 -5.75 5.53
CA VAL A 273 -3.92 -4.89 6.67
C VAL A 273 -3.01 -3.68 6.65
N ALA A 274 -3.59 -2.51 6.88
CA ALA A 274 -2.83 -1.28 7.09
C ALA A 274 -3.28 -0.59 8.38
N TYR A 275 -2.32 -0.05 9.11
CA TYR A 275 -2.51 0.69 10.37
C TYR A 275 -1.32 1.62 10.61
N ILE A 276 -1.43 2.49 11.59
CA ILE A 276 -0.36 3.41 11.97
C ILE A 276 0.36 2.88 13.20
N CYS A 277 1.68 2.92 13.15
CA CYS A 277 2.52 2.55 14.29
C CYS A 277 3.83 3.33 14.27
N SER A 278 4.43 3.49 15.43
CA SER A 278 5.82 3.93 15.53
C SER A 278 6.71 2.78 16.00
N MET A 279 7.91 2.69 15.44
CA MET A 279 8.91 1.73 15.91
C MET A 279 9.78 2.41 16.98
N LYS A 280 9.83 1.86 18.19
CA LYS A 280 10.80 2.33 19.18
C LYS A 280 12.24 2.08 18.71
N PRO A 281 13.16 3.05 18.89
CA PRO A 281 14.56 2.93 18.46
C PRO A 281 15.28 1.67 18.92
N GLY A 282 14.86 1.05 20.03
CA GLY A 282 15.45 -0.19 20.56
C GLY A 282 15.01 -1.47 19.84
N LYS A 283 13.94 -1.46 19.05
CA LYS A 283 13.41 -2.65 18.35
C LYS A 283 13.86 -2.81 16.91
N TYR A 284 14.61 -1.87 16.34
CA TYR A 284 15.43 -2.14 15.14
C TYR A 284 16.32 -3.37 15.30
N ARG A 285 16.59 -3.80 16.54
CA ARG A 285 17.27 -5.07 16.85
C ARG A 285 16.59 -6.31 16.28
N PHE A 286 15.28 -6.33 16.10
CA PHE A 286 14.59 -7.53 15.60
C PHE A 286 14.71 -7.71 14.08
N PHE A 287 14.78 -6.62 13.31
CA PHE A 287 15.07 -6.68 11.87
C PHE A 287 16.56 -6.91 11.56
N LEU A 288 17.43 -6.47 12.45
CA LEU A 288 18.88 -6.73 12.40
C LEU A 288 19.26 -8.02 13.14
N GLY A 289 18.34 -8.64 13.87
CA GLY A 289 18.60 -9.79 14.73
C GLY A 289 19.14 -11.04 14.01
N GLN A 290 18.92 -11.17 12.70
CA GLN A 290 19.62 -12.18 11.89
C GLN A 290 21.04 -11.75 11.48
N LEU A 291 21.38 -10.47 11.60
CA LEU A 291 22.72 -9.92 11.40
C LEU A 291 23.48 -9.67 12.71
N SER A 292 22.77 -9.52 13.84
CA SER A 292 23.36 -9.07 15.11
C SER A 292 24.02 -10.18 15.94
N ASP A 293 23.77 -11.44 15.68
CA ASP A 293 24.53 -12.54 16.32
C ASP A 293 26.01 -12.57 15.90
N GLN A 294 26.39 -11.71 14.92
CA GLN A 294 27.77 -11.59 14.44
C GLN A 294 28.41 -10.20 14.63
N LEU A 295 27.68 -9.20 15.14
CA LEU A 295 28.20 -7.85 15.33
C LEU A 295 28.13 -7.45 16.82
N ASN A 296 29.27 -7.06 17.41
CA ASN A 296 29.31 -6.58 18.78
C ASN A 296 28.49 -5.26 18.89
N GLU A 297 27.91 -4.99 20.07
CA GLU A 297 26.96 -3.89 20.33
C GLU A 297 27.43 -2.51 19.82
N LYS A 298 28.75 -2.24 19.85
CA LYS A 298 29.32 -0.95 19.35
C LYS A 298 29.28 -0.82 17.82
N ALA A 299 29.37 -1.91 17.09
CA ALA A 299 29.30 -1.88 15.61
C ALA A 299 27.82 -1.72 15.15
N ALA A 300 26.89 -2.32 15.86
CA ALA A 300 25.45 -2.15 15.62
C ALA A 300 25.00 -0.72 15.93
N GLN A 301 25.45 -0.12 17.02
CA GLN A 301 25.18 1.27 17.39
C GLN A 301 25.70 2.25 16.33
N LYS A 302 26.90 2.02 15.82
CA LYS A 302 27.51 2.84 14.77
C LYS A 302 26.82 2.71 13.40
N ALA A 303 26.29 1.53 13.09
CA ALA A 303 25.51 1.30 11.88
C ALA A 303 24.13 2.00 11.94
N ILE A 304 23.48 1.96 13.11
CA ILE A 304 22.22 2.67 13.38
C ILE A 304 22.40 4.18 13.28
N GLU A 305 23.47 4.73 13.89
CA GLU A 305 23.80 6.16 13.80
C GLU A 305 24.08 6.62 12.36
N LYS A 306 24.74 5.77 11.57
CA LYS A 306 25.06 6.05 10.17
C LYS A 306 23.83 5.99 9.25
N GLU A 307 22.88 5.12 9.54
CA GLU A 307 21.59 5.08 8.87
C GLU A 307 20.72 6.28 9.25
N LEU A 308 20.65 6.63 10.54
CA LEU A 308 19.90 7.81 11.01
C LEU A 308 20.44 9.14 10.44
N ILE A 309 21.75 9.22 10.14
CA ILE A 309 22.35 10.41 9.50
C ILE A 309 21.93 10.52 8.02
N LYS A 310 21.71 9.41 7.31
CA LYS A 310 21.18 9.40 5.93
C LYS A 310 19.74 9.90 5.83
N TYR A 311 18.98 9.84 6.90
CA TYR A 311 17.58 10.33 6.95
C TYR A 311 17.47 11.77 7.47
N LYS A 312 18.60 12.43 7.80
CA LYS A 312 18.65 13.84 8.22
C LYS A 312 19.24 14.77 7.16
N GLN A 313 19.58 14.26 6.02
CA GLN A 313 19.99 14.99 4.81
C GLN A 313 18.98 14.72 3.68
#